data_1c61a316fb29d20cccf58351db51e368
#
_entry.id   1c61a316fb29d20cccf58351db51e368
#
_cell.length_a   1.000
_cell.length_b   1.000
_cell.length_c   1.000
_cell.angle_alpha   90.00
_cell.angle_beta   90.00
_cell.angle_gamma   90.00
#
_symmetry.space_group_name_H-M   'P 1'
#
loop_
_entity.id
_entity.type
_entity.pdbx_description
1 polymer ?
#
loop_
_entity_poly.entity_id
_entity_poly.type
_entity_poly.pdbx_seq_one_letter_code
_entity_poly.pdbx_strand_id
1 'polypeptide(L)'
;GETILDIIFRGEQPTAAVPGGSVFNGIVSLGRIGVPICFISETGNDHVGNIILNFMRENNIPTDHVNVFPDGKSPVSLAFLNNRSDAEYIFYKDYPKQRLDVEYPQIQEDDIVIIGSYYALNPVLRDKVVELLERAHDMHAIIYYDPNFRSSHKEEAIKLAPTIIENLEYANIVRGSQEDFFYMWGLQEADKIYKDKVKFYCRNFLCTAGAEQVSLRTGTISKEYSIPPLEAVSTIGAGDNFNAGIIFGLLKHLSLIHISEPTRPRLIS
;
A
#
# COMPACT_ATOMS: atom_id res chain seq x y z
N GLY A 1 -2.71 0.14 6.89
CA GLY A 1 -1.67 0.96 6.24
C GLY A 1 -1.22 2.14 7.10
N GLU A 2 -0.01 2.67 6.86
CA GLU A 2 0.48 3.86 7.56
C GLU A 2 -0.16 5.14 7.02
N THR A 3 -0.52 6.06 7.92
CA THR A 3 -0.83 7.46 7.59
C THR A 3 0.27 8.37 8.11
N ILE A 4 0.62 9.40 7.36
CA ILE A 4 1.64 10.37 7.71
C ILE A 4 1.27 11.75 7.14
N LEU A 5 1.64 12.82 7.81
CA LEU A 5 1.54 14.16 7.24
C LEU A 5 2.86 14.52 6.54
N ASP A 6 2.85 14.58 5.22
CA ASP A 6 4.00 14.98 4.41
C ASP A 6 4.07 16.50 4.30
N ILE A 7 5.12 17.11 4.82
CA ILE A 7 5.42 18.55 4.66
C ILE A 7 6.40 18.68 3.50
N ILE A 8 5.93 19.24 2.41
CA ILE A 8 6.66 19.31 1.14
C ILE A 8 7.46 20.61 1.07
N PHE A 9 8.75 20.47 0.85
CA PHE A 9 9.68 21.60 0.68
C PHE A 9 10.11 21.73 -0.77
N ARG A 10 10.20 22.98 -1.24
CA ARG A 10 10.91 23.35 -2.47
C ARG A 10 12.02 24.33 -2.09
N GLY A 11 13.27 23.89 -2.22
CA GLY A 11 14.40 24.56 -1.58
C GLY A 11 14.23 24.53 -0.05
N GLU A 12 14.35 25.68 0.60
CA GLU A 12 14.26 25.80 2.07
C GLU A 12 12.85 26.18 2.57
N GLN A 13 11.87 26.29 1.69
CA GLN A 13 10.53 26.74 2.04
C GLN A 13 9.49 25.61 1.98
N PRO A 14 8.67 25.43 3.03
CA PRO A 14 7.55 24.53 2.96
C PRO A 14 6.49 25.09 2.00
N THR A 15 6.01 24.27 1.09
CA THR A 15 5.04 24.66 0.06
C THR A 15 3.67 24.02 0.24
N ALA A 16 3.61 22.87 0.90
CA ALA A 16 2.36 22.17 1.18
C ALA A 16 2.51 21.25 2.40
N ALA A 17 1.39 20.91 3.03
CA ALA A 17 1.29 19.81 3.99
C ALA A 17 0.10 18.95 3.57
N VAL A 18 0.35 17.66 3.27
CA VAL A 18 -0.64 16.75 2.70
C VAL A 18 -0.59 15.41 3.43
N PRO A 19 -1.73 14.88 3.91
CA PRO A 19 -1.78 13.52 4.39
C PRO A 19 -1.39 12.53 3.29
N GLY A 20 -0.50 11.59 3.61
CA GLY A 20 0.07 10.61 2.70
C GLY A 20 0.31 9.27 3.38
N GLY A 21 0.99 8.41 2.67
CA GLY A 21 1.29 7.02 2.99
C GLY A 21 1.05 6.16 1.76
N SER A 22 1.90 5.16 1.53
CA SER A 22 1.85 4.39 0.28
C SER A 22 0.47 3.77 0.02
N VAL A 23 0.01 2.88 0.90
CA VAL A 23 -1.33 2.28 0.76
C VAL A 23 -2.42 3.35 0.86
N PHE A 24 -2.25 4.33 1.73
CA PHE A 24 -3.22 5.40 1.96
C PHE A 24 -3.50 6.24 0.70
N ASN A 25 -2.49 6.56 -0.11
CA ASN A 25 -2.68 7.32 -1.35
C ASN A 25 -3.60 6.58 -2.35
N GLY A 26 -3.43 5.26 -2.47
CA GLY A 26 -4.30 4.42 -3.29
C GLY A 26 -5.75 4.40 -2.78
N ILE A 27 -5.91 4.31 -1.45
CA ILE A 27 -7.22 4.33 -0.78
C ILE A 27 -7.93 5.66 -0.99
N VAL A 28 -7.21 6.79 -0.90
CA VAL A 28 -7.78 8.11 -1.18
C VAL A 28 -8.35 8.17 -2.60
N SER A 29 -7.64 7.62 -3.58
CA SER A 29 -8.10 7.57 -4.96
C SER A 29 -9.37 6.73 -5.10
N LEU A 30 -9.45 5.60 -4.42
CA LEU A 30 -10.62 4.71 -4.41
C LEU A 30 -11.81 5.33 -3.67
N GLY A 31 -11.59 5.99 -2.53
CA GLY A 31 -12.64 6.70 -1.80
C GLY A 31 -13.29 7.81 -2.60
N ARG A 32 -12.49 8.58 -3.36
CA ARG A 32 -12.98 9.64 -4.25
C ARG A 32 -13.91 9.13 -5.35
N ILE A 33 -13.74 7.91 -5.81
CA ILE A 33 -14.61 7.28 -6.82
C ILE A 33 -15.72 6.43 -6.21
N GLY A 34 -15.89 6.49 -4.87
CA GLY A 34 -17.00 5.85 -4.17
C GLY A 34 -16.86 4.36 -3.92
N VAL A 35 -15.65 3.81 -3.93
CA VAL A 35 -15.41 2.42 -3.50
C VAL A 35 -15.62 2.31 -1.99
N PRO A 36 -16.39 1.33 -1.50
CA PRO A 36 -16.49 1.07 -0.07
C PRO A 36 -15.13 0.66 0.51
N ILE A 37 -14.68 1.38 1.55
CA ILE A 37 -13.37 1.20 2.15
C ILE A 37 -13.49 0.92 3.63
N CYS A 38 -12.65 0.02 4.13
CA CYS A 38 -12.34 -0.13 5.53
C CYS A 38 -10.82 0.05 5.71
N PHE A 39 -10.41 1.13 6.37
CA PHE A 39 -9.00 1.46 6.51
C PHE A 39 -8.51 1.22 7.93
N ILE A 40 -7.62 0.25 8.10
CA ILE A 40 -6.98 -0.09 9.36
C ILE A 40 -5.68 0.70 9.47
N SER A 41 -5.61 1.63 10.43
CA SER A 41 -4.47 2.53 10.61
C SER A 41 -4.38 3.05 12.04
N GLU A 42 -3.42 3.93 12.28
CA GLU A 42 -3.25 4.61 13.56
C GLU A 42 -2.71 6.02 13.37
N THR A 43 -3.10 6.93 14.28
CA THR A 43 -2.59 8.31 14.34
C THR A 43 -2.66 8.83 15.77
N GLY A 44 -1.95 9.91 16.09
CA GLY A 44 -1.98 10.52 17.42
C GLY A 44 -3.23 11.37 17.66
N ASN A 45 -3.58 11.54 18.93
CA ASN A 45 -4.61 12.49 19.36
C ASN A 45 -4.03 13.91 19.44
N ASP A 46 -3.68 14.46 18.27
CA ASP A 46 -3.08 15.79 18.14
C ASP A 46 -3.61 16.53 16.90
N HIS A 47 -3.09 17.74 16.64
CA HIS A 47 -3.51 18.54 15.48
C HIS A 47 -3.21 17.85 14.15
N VAL A 48 -2.10 17.14 14.04
CA VAL A 48 -1.71 16.41 12.82
C VAL A 48 -2.66 15.22 12.60
N GLY A 49 -2.98 14.47 13.65
CA GLY A 49 -3.97 13.41 13.59
C GLY A 49 -5.35 13.91 13.16
N ASN A 50 -5.77 15.06 13.66
CA ASN A 50 -7.03 15.68 13.23
C ASN A 50 -7.01 16.08 11.75
N ILE A 51 -5.89 16.59 11.22
CA ILE A 51 -5.74 16.89 9.79
C ILE A 51 -5.91 15.60 8.97
N ILE A 52 -5.24 14.51 9.37
CA ILE A 52 -5.32 13.20 8.70
C ILE A 52 -6.75 12.67 8.71
N LEU A 53 -7.41 12.65 9.88
CA LEU A 53 -8.77 12.13 10.02
C LEU A 53 -9.80 12.95 9.23
N ASN A 54 -9.67 14.27 9.22
CA ASN A 54 -10.55 15.13 8.43
C ASN A 54 -10.36 14.89 6.94
N PHE A 55 -9.12 14.79 6.48
CA PHE A 55 -8.81 14.48 5.09
C PHE A 55 -9.38 13.11 4.66
N MET A 56 -9.36 12.10 5.54
CA MET A 56 -10.01 10.81 5.29
C MET A 56 -11.52 10.99 5.05
N ARG A 57 -12.21 11.68 5.95
CA ARG A 57 -13.67 11.92 5.85
C ARG A 57 -14.03 12.70 4.58
N GLU A 58 -13.25 13.72 4.23
CA GLU A 58 -13.42 14.51 3.00
C GLU A 58 -13.25 13.69 1.72
N ASN A 59 -12.55 12.55 1.80
CA ASN A 59 -12.32 11.63 0.70
C ASN A 59 -13.12 10.32 0.80
N ASN A 60 -14.22 10.32 1.57
CA ASN A 60 -15.13 9.18 1.77
C ASN A 60 -14.45 7.94 2.37
N ILE A 61 -13.46 8.12 3.24
CA ILE A 61 -12.78 7.05 3.95
C ILE A 61 -13.28 7.06 5.40
N PRO A 62 -13.99 6.01 5.87
CA PRO A 62 -14.40 5.88 7.27
C PRO A 62 -13.19 5.81 8.21
N THR A 63 -13.35 6.33 9.42
CA THR A 63 -12.28 6.39 10.43
C THR A 63 -12.50 5.44 11.61
N ASP A 64 -13.48 4.54 11.51
CA ASP A 64 -13.91 3.65 12.60
C ASP A 64 -12.83 2.64 13.02
N HIS A 65 -11.95 2.27 12.08
CA HIS A 65 -10.83 1.35 12.31
C HIS A 65 -9.47 2.06 12.34
N VAL A 66 -9.45 3.35 12.70
CA VAL A 66 -8.21 4.11 12.93
C VAL A 66 -7.98 4.25 14.44
N ASN A 67 -6.90 3.66 14.94
CA ASN A 67 -6.47 3.85 16.32
C ASN A 67 -5.99 5.29 16.53
N VAL A 68 -6.70 6.05 17.37
CA VAL A 68 -6.28 7.40 17.77
C VAL A 68 -5.63 7.29 19.15
N PHE A 69 -4.31 7.09 19.18
CA PHE A 69 -3.60 6.88 20.43
C PHE A 69 -3.39 8.17 21.22
N PRO A 70 -3.60 8.15 22.55
CA PRO A 70 -3.47 9.32 23.42
C PRO A 70 -2.02 9.70 23.70
N ASP A 71 -1.13 8.72 23.76
CA ASP A 71 0.28 8.86 24.10
C ASP A 71 1.14 8.73 22.83
N GLY A 72 1.99 9.72 22.55
CA GLY A 72 2.81 9.79 21.35
C GLY A 72 2.37 10.92 20.41
N LYS A 73 2.94 10.94 19.21
CA LYS A 73 2.67 11.96 18.18
C LYS A 73 2.34 11.34 16.86
N SER A 74 1.39 11.97 16.14
CA SER A 74 1.13 11.61 14.76
C SER A 74 2.39 11.70 13.91
N PRO A 75 2.62 10.74 13.00
CA PRO A 75 3.83 10.74 12.19
C PRO A 75 3.82 11.90 11.19
N VAL A 76 5.00 12.52 11.02
CA VAL A 76 5.25 13.59 10.06
C VAL A 76 6.47 13.24 9.25
N SER A 77 6.46 13.55 7.95
CA SER A 77 7.64 13.55 7.12
C SER A 77 7.97 14.93 6.58
N LEU A 78 9.25 15.19 6.36
CA LEU A 78 9.71 16.32 5.56
C LEU A 78 10.15 15.77 4.21
N ALA A 79 9.48 16.20 3.13
CA ALA A 79 9.76 15.78 1.77
C ALA A 79 10.47 16.92 1.02
N PHE A 80 11.75 16.78 0.77
CA PHE A 80 12.57 17.76 0.05
C PHE A 80 12.60 17.41 -1.43
N LEU A 81 11.92 18.19 -2.27
CA LEU A 81 11.88 17.99 -3.70
C LEU A 81 13.14 18.56 -4.36
N ASN A 82 13.84 17.73 -5.14
CA ASN A 82 14.91 18.19 -6.02
C ASN A 82 14.35 18.78 -7.34
N ASN A 83 15.23 19.27 -8.19
CA ASN A 83 14.85 19.88 -9.48
C ASN A 83 14.21 18.89 -10.48
N ARG A 84 14.26 17.57 -10.20
CA ARG A 84 13.64 16.51 -10.99
C ARG A 84 12.33 16.02 -10.38
N SER A 85 11.86 16.69 -9.31
CA SER A 85 10.68 16.29 -8.53
C SER A 85 10.81 14.94 -7.81
N ASP A 86 12.03 14.42 -7.63
CA ASP A 86 12.27 13.31 -6.71
C ASP A 86 12.31 13.87 -5.29
N ALA A 87 11.78 13.12 -4.33
CA ALA A 87 11.70 13.54 -2.94
C ALA A 87 12.70 12.77 -2.06
N GLU A 88 13.47 13.51 -1.27
CA GLU A 88 14.20 12.97 -0.13
C GLU A 88 13.34 13.14 1.13
N TYR A 89 13.17 12.06 1.89
CA TYR A 89 12.27 12.03 3.04
C TYR A 89 13.04 11.93 4.35
N ILE A 90 12.64 12.75 5.35
CA ILE A 90 13.05 12.62 6.75
C ILE A 90 11.78 12.36 7.55
N PHE A 91 11.75 11.25 8.32
CA PHE A 91 10.58 10.84 9.08
C PHE A 91 10.73 11.16 10.55
N TYR A 92 9.67 11.71 11.14
CA TYR A 92 9.51 11.94 12.57
C TYR A 92 8.34 11.10 13.07
N LYS A 93 8.65 10.07 13.85
CA LYS A 93 7.68 9.08 14.33
C LYS A 93 7.86 8.89 15.84
N ASP A 94 6.79 9.10 16.59
CA ASP A 94 6.73 8.93 18.03
C ASP A 94 5.47 8.13 18.39
N TYR A 95 5.56 6.83 18.18
CA TYR A 95 4.46 5.91 18.43
C TYR A 95 4.46 5.40 19.88
N PRO A 96 3.29 5.11 20.45
CA PRO A 96 3.18 4.47 21.75
C PRO A 96 3.73 3.04 21.71
N LYS A 97 3.92 2.44 22.89
CA LYS A 97 4.36 1.03 22.99
C LYS A 97 3.30 0.06 22.43
N GLN A 98 2.03 0.31 22.75
CA GLN A 98 0.91 -0.46 22.18
C GLN A 98 0.50 0.18 20.86
N ARG A 99 0.60 -0.61 19.81
CA ARG A 99 0.36 -0.18 18.43
C ARG A 99 -0.90 -0.83 17.90
N LEU A 100 -1.58 -0.10 17.04
CA LEU A 100 -2.71 -0.59 16.24
C LEU A 100 -3.78 -1.29 17.12
N ASP A 101 -4.20 -0.61 18.17
CA ASP A 101 -5.25 -1.10 19.08
C ASP A 101 -6.64 -0.79 18.47
N VAL A 102 -7.04 -1.62 17.52
CA VAL A 102 -8.29 -1.49 16.79
C VAL A 102 -9.03 -2.83 16.74
N GLU A 103 -10.34 -2.76 16.69
CA GLU A 103 -11.18 -3.89 16.32
C GLU A 103 -11.11 -4.08 14.80
N TYR A 104 -10.78 -5.31 14.35
CA TYR A 104 -10.75 -5.59 12.91
C TYR A 104 -12.17 -5.66 12.34
N PRO A 105 -12.36 -5.19 11.10
CA PRO A 105 -13.64 -5.36 10.41
C PRO A 105 -13.95 -6.83 10.18
N GLN A 106 -15.22 -7.13 10.02
CA GLN A 106 -15.60 -8.43 9.45
C GLN A 106 -15.18 -8.48 8.00
N ILE A 107 -14.32 -9.44 7.67
CA ILE A 107 -13.90 -9.73 6.31
C ILE A 107 -14.90 -10.70 5.69
N GLN A 108 -15.23 -10.50 4.43
CA GLN A 108 -16.12 -11.36 3.64
C GLN A 108 -15.37 -11.97 2.47
N GLU A 109 -15.91 -13.05 1.93
CA GLU A 109 -15.46 -13.61 0.65
C GLU A 109 -15.48 -12.52 -0.43
N ASP A 110 -14.48 -12.50 -1.29
CA ASP A 110 -14.26 -11.49 -2.35
C ASP A 110 -13.94 -10.05 -1.87
N ASP A 111 -13.85 -9.77 -0.57
CA ASP A 111 -13.21 -8.53 -0.12
C ASP A 111 -11.75 -8.52 -0.62
N ILE A 112 -11.22 -7.33 -0.90
CA ILE A 112 -9.81 -7.18 -1.25
C ILE A 112 -9.07 -6.57 -0.05
N VAL A 113 -8.12 -7.32 0.49
CA VAL A 113 -7.25 -6.87 1.57
C VAL A 113 -5.92 -6.43 0.97
N ILE A 114 -5.63 -5.12 1.04
CA ILE A 114 -4.33 -4.60 0.60
C ILE A 114 -3.40 -4.38 1.78
N ILE A 115 -2.21 -4.97 1.70
CA ILE A 115 -1.10 -4.71 2.61
C ILE A 115 0.12 -4.24 1.84
N GLY A 116 0.98 -3.47 2.48
CA GLY A 116 2.20 -3.04 1.79
C GLY A 116 3.10 -2.14 2.61
N SER A 117 4.15 -1.67 1.93
CA SER A 117 5.22 -0.83 2.46
C SER A 117 5.92 -1.40 3.70
N TYR A 118 6.79 -0.62 4.32
CA TYR A 118 7.44 -0.99 5.56
C TYR A 118 6.45 -1.24 6.72
N TYR A 119 5.25 -0.70 6.65
CA TYR A 119 4.21 -0.93 7.65
C TYR A 119 3.85 -2.41 7.77
N ALA A 120 3.73 -3.13 6.65
CA ALA A 120 3.50 -4.57 6.63
C ALA A 120 4.73 -5.40 7.01
N LEU A 121 5.92 -4.80 7.06
CA LEU A 121 7.19 -5.44 7.43
C LEU A 121 7.65 -5.09 8.85
N ASN A 122 6.96 -4.16 9.52
CA ASN A 122 7.35 -3.64 10.82
C ASN A 122 7.24 -4.74 11.89
N PRO A 123 8.35 -5.12 12.57
CA PRO A 123 8.33 -6.18 13.57
C PRO A 123 7.37 -5.91 14.74
N VAL A 124 7.16 -4.63 15.09
CA VAL A 124 6.26 -4.25 16.18
C VAL A 124 4.78 -4.49 15.83
N LEU A 125 4.46 -4.46 14.54
CA LEU A 125 3.09 -4.67 14.04
C LEU A 125 2.87 -6.10 13.52
N ARG A 126 3.92 -6.94 13.52
CA ARG A 126 3.88 -8.23 12.80
C ARG A 126 2.70 -9.11 13.22
N ASP A 127 2.50 -9.29 14.52
CA ASP A 127 1.41 -10.13 15.03
C ASP A 127 0.03 -9.63 14.55
N LYS A 128 -0.15 -8.30 14.51
CA LYS A 128 -1.38 -7.66 14.03
C LYS A 128 -1.58 -7.85 12.52
N VAL A 129 -0.49 -7.74 11.75
CA VAL A 129 -0.53 -7.96 10.30
C VAL A 129 -0.84 -9.43 9.98
N VAL A 130 -0.20 -10.38 10.68
CA VAL A 130 -0.47 -11.81 10.50
C VAL A 130 -1.91 -12.14 10.85
N GLU A 131 -2.42 -11.66 11.98
CA GLU A 131 -3.82 -11.85 12.36
C GLU A 131 -4.80 -11.38 11.26
N LEU A 132 -4.52 -10.23 10.63
CA LEU A 132 -5.32 -9.73 9.50
C LEU A 132 -5.24 -10.66 8.29
N LEU A 133 -4.03 -11.13 7.96
CA LEU A 133 -3.78 -12.03 6.83
C LEU A 133 -4.45 -13.39 7.02
N GLU A 134 -4.36 -13.97 8.21
CA GLU A 134 -5.05 -15.22 8.56
C GLU A 134 -6.56 -15.08 8.41
N ARG A 135 -7.16 -14.03 8.99
CA ARG A 135 -8.59 -13.75 8.83
C ARG A 135 -9.01 -13.58 7.37
N ALA A 136 -8.21 -12.87 6.58
CA ALA A 136 -8.47 -12.67 5.15
C ALA A 136 -8.39 -14.00 4.38
N HIS A 137 -7.39 -14.81 4.67
CA HIS A 137 -7.20 -16.13 4.06
C HIS A 137 -8.35 -17.08 4.39
N ASP A 138 -8.76 -17.17 5.66
CA ASP A 138 -9.84 -18.03 6.12
C ASP A 138 -11.19 -17.67 5.51
N MET A 139 -11.41 -16.38 5.24
CA MET A 139 -12.62 -15.88 4.58
C MET A 139 -12.52 -15.87 3.05
N HIS A 140 -11.46 -16.41 2.46
CA HIS A 140 -11.22 -16.43 1.02
C HIS A 140 -11.20 -15.04 0.36
N ALA A 141 -10.85 -14.00 1.12
CA ALA A 141 -10.64 -12.66 0.58
C ALA A 141 -9.40 -12.61 -0.32
N ILE A 142 -9.37 -11.66 -1.24
CA ILE A 142 -8.22 -11.46 -2.14
C ILE A 142 -7.16 -10.63 -1.42
N ILE A 143 -6.01 -11.21 -1.14
CA ILE A 143 -4.88 -10.51 -0.52
C ILE A 143 -3.98 -9.93 -1.62
N TYR A 144 -3.89 -8.60 -1.66
CA TYR A 144 -3.05 -7.83 -2.57
C TYR A 144 -1.85 -7.26 -1.81
N TYR A 145 -0.65 -7.68 -2.17
CA TYR A 145 0.59 -7.26 -1.52
C TYR A 145 1.44 -6.36 -2.43
N ASP A 146 1.71 -5.12 -1.98
CA ASP A 146 2.68 -4.21 -2.59
C ASP A 146 3.82 -3.92 -1.60
N PRO A 147 5.00 -4.55 -1.73
CA PRO A 147 6.11 -4.33 -0.81
C PRO A 147 6.53 -2.86 -0.73
N ASN A 148 6.42 -2.09 -1.80
CA ASN A 148 6.83 -0.69 -1.85
C ASN A 148 8.14 -0.44 -1.08
N PHE A 149 9.16 -1.23 -1.44
CA PHE A 149 10.41 -1.33 -0.70
C PHE A 149 11.38 -0.24 -1.13
N ARG A 150 11.61 0.71 -0.24
CA ARG A 150 12.42 1.89 -0.54
C ARG A 150 13.91 1.66 -0.32
N SER A 151 14.74 2.46 -0.99
CA SER A 151 16.20 2.46 -0.83
C SER A 151 16.65 2.62 0.62
N SER A 152 15.90 3.36 1.44
CA SER A 152 16.16 3.57 2.87
C SER A 152 16.15 2.27 3.69
N HIS A 153 15.52 1.20 3.20
CA HIS A 153 15.43 -0.10 3.87
C HIS A 153 16.35 -1.15 3.27
N LYS A 154 17.18 -0.80 2.27
CA LYS A 154 18.05 -1.73 1.56
C LYS A 154 18.97 -2.53 2.48
N GLU A 155 19.52 -1.88 3.50
CA GLU A 155 20.41 -2.53 4.46
C GLU A 155 19.68 -3.54 5.38
N GLU A 156 18.36 -3.39 5.52
CA GLU A 156 17.51 -4.29 6.30
C GLU A 156 16.95 -5.45 5.48
N ALA A 157 17.14 -5.47 4.16
CA ALA A 157 16.50 -6.44 3.25
C ALA A 157 16.71 -7.91 3.68
N ILE A 158 17.93 -8.26 4.12
CA ILE A 158 18.24 -9.62 4.59
C ILE A 158 17.46 -9.94 5.87
N LYS A 159 17.38 -8.99 6.80
CA LYS A 159 16.67 -9.15 8.09
C LYS A 159 15.16 -9.26 7.86
N LEU A 160 14.63 -8.53 6.88
CA LEU A 160 13.21 -8.51 6.56
C LEU A 160 12.77 -9.64 5.62
N ALA A 161 13.72 -10.38 5.04
CA ALA A 161 13.42 -11.46 4.08
C ALA A 161 12.41 -12.50 4.59
N PRO A 162 12.46 -12.99 5.83
CA PRO A 162 11.44 -13.93 6.33
C PRO A 162 10.03 -13.33 6.31
N THR A 163 9.86 -12.09 6.74
CA THR A 163 8.58 -11.38 6.76
C THR A 163 8.06 -11.10 5.35
N ILE A 164 8.97 -10.77 4.41
CA ILE A 164 8.62 -10.60 2.99
C ILE A 164 8.09 -11.91 2.42
N ILE A 165 8.76 -13.03 2.69
CA ILE A 165 8.35 -14.36 2.22
C ILE A 165 6.98 -14.72 2.79
N GLU A 166 6.78 -14.54 4.08
CA GLU A 166 5.50 -14.81 4.74
C GLU A 166 4.36 -13.98 4.13
N ASN A 167 4.58 -12.69 3.81
CA ASN A 167 3.59 -11.89 3.08
C ASN A 167 3.33 -12.43 1.66
N LEU A 168 4.35 -12.95 0.96
CA LEU A 168 4.19 -13.58 -0.35
C LEU A 168 3.36 -14.86 -0.28
N GLU A 169 3.48 -15.64 0.79
CA GLU A 169 2.74 -16.89 1.00
C GLU A 169 1.23 -16.64 1.16
N TYR A 170 0.85 -15.56 1.84
CA TYR A 170 -0.55 -15.15 1.95
C TYR A 170 -1.10 -14.47 0.69
N ALA A 171 -0.25 -13.86 -0.13
CA ALA A 171 -0.69 -13.02 -1.24
C ALA A 171 -1.33 -13.81 -2.38
N ASN A 172 -2.50 -13.36 -2.84
CA ASN A 172 -3.11 -13.81 -4.09
C ASN A 172 -2.56 -13.03 -5.30
N ILE A 173 -2.16 -11.76 -5.07
CA ILE A 173 -1.57 -10.89 -6.07
C ILE A 173 -0.39 -10.16 -5.43
N VAL A 174 0.75 -10.20 -6.09
CA VAL A 174 1.94 -9.41 -5.72
C VAL A 174 2.18 -8.36 -6.79
N ARG A 175 2.29 -7.10 -6.37
CA ARG A 175 2.70 -6.01 -7.24
C ARG A 175 3.92 -5.31 -6.66
N GLY A 176 4.84 -4.88 -7.49
CA GLY A 176 5.95 -4.03 -7.10
C GLY A 176 6.58 -3.35 -8.31
N SER A 177 7.46 -2.39 -8.09
CA SER A 177 8.28 -1.80 -9.14
C SER A 177 9.59 -2.57 -9.31
N GLN A 178 10.24 -2.41 -10.46
CA GLN A 178 11.61 -2.94 -10.66
C GLN A 178 12.58 -2.41 -9.61
N GLU A 179 12.37 -1.19 -9.14
CA GLU A 179 13.19 -0.55 -8.12
C GLU A 179 13.00 -1.23 -6.74
N ASP A 180 11.77 -1.56 -6.35
CA ASP A 180 11.48 -2.31 -5.12
C ASP A 180 12.26 -3.64 -5.10
N PHE A 181 12.15 -4.40 -6.18
CA PHE A 181 12.80 -5.72 -6.28
C PHE A 181 14.32 -5.62 -6.40
N PHE A 182 14.83 -4.53 -6.98
CA PHE A 182 16.26 -4.27 -6.98
C PHE A 182 16.79 -4.03 -5.56
N TYR A 183 16.08 -3.25 -4.75
CA TYR A 183 16.50 -3.03 -3.35
C TYR A 183 16.33 -4.27 -2.49
N MET A 184 15.30 -5.08 -2.74
CA MET A 184 15.04 -6.32 -1.99
C MET A 184 16.02 -7.44 -2.35
N TRP A 185 16.30 -7.64 -3.64
CA TRP A 185 16.97 -8.86 -4.15
C TRP A 185 18.03 -8.62 -5.21
N GLY A 186 18.30 -7.38 -5.61
CA GLY A 186 19.23 -7.06 -6.67
C GLY A 186 18.74 -7.45 -8.08
N LEU A 187 17.45 -7.68 -8.27
CA LEU A 187 16.81 -8.11 -9.50
C LEU A 187 15.96 -7.00 -10.10
N GLN A 188 16.02 -6.81 -11.42
CA GLN A 188 15.21 -5.82 -12.15
C GLN A 188 14.35 -6.44 -13.24
N GLU A 189 14.74 -7.59 -13.79
CA GLU A 189 14.01 -8.25 -14.87
C GLU A 189 12.76 -8.95 -14.30
N ALA A 190 11.57 -8.57 -14.75
CA ALA A 190 10.29 -9.11 -14.26
C ALA A 190 10.23 -10.67 -14.34
N ASP A 191 10.80 -11.26 -15.41
CA ASP A 191 10.84 -12.72 -15.55
C ASP A 191 11.71 -13.41 -14.49
N LYS A 192 12.88 -12.84 -14.17
CA LYS A 192 13.74 -13.37 -13.11
C LYS A 192 13.12 -13.19 -11.74
N ILE A 193 12.57 -11.99 -11.46
CA ILE A 193 11.86 -11.72 -10.19
C ILE A 193 10.75 -12.75 -9.99
N TYR A 194 9.90 -12.93 -11.01
CA TYR A 194 8.81 -13.88 -10.94
C TYR A 194 9.29 -15.31 -10.73
N LYS A 195 10.19 -15.81 -11.58
CA LYS A 195 10.67 -17.20 -11.56
C LYS A 195 11.44 -17.56 -10.29
N ASP A 196 12.29 -16.65 -9.83
CA ASP A 196 13.28 -16.94 -8.78
C ASP A 196 12.79 -16.56 -7.39
N LYS A 197 11.80 -15.66 -7.27
CA LYS A 197 11.38 -15.09 -5.99
C LYS A 197 9.88 -15.19 -5.70
N VAL A 198 9.00 -14.95 -6.68
CA VAL A 198 7.57 -14.80 -6.42
C VAL A 198 6.78 -16.07 -6.72
N LYS A 199 7.04 -16.73 -7.84
CA LYS A 199 6.23 -17.86 -8.37
C LYS A 199 6.03 -19.01 -7.38
N PHE A 200 6.98 -19.25 -6.48
CA PHE A 200 6.90 -20.32 -5.48
C PHE A 200 5.79 -20.08 -4.45
N TYR A 201 5.46 -18.81 -4.20
CA TYR A 201 4.53 -18.38 -3.17
C TYR A 201 3.23 -17.82 -3.78
N CYS A 202 3.33 -16.94 -4.78
CA CYS A 202 2.21 -16.28 -5.42
C CYS A 202 2.24 -16.48 -6.94
N ARG A 203 1.08 -16.85 -7.51
CA ARG A 203 0.96 -17.09 -8.97
C ARG A 203 0.73 -15.84 -9.78
N ASN A 204 0.20 -14.78 -9.19
CA ASN A 204 -0.16 -13.56 -9.91
C ASN A 204 0.79 -12.42 -9.52
N PHE A 205 1.51 -11.93 -10.50
CA PHE A 205 2.57 -10.96 -10.32
C PHE A 205 2.47 -9.81 -11.32
N LEU A 206 2.56 -8.59 -10.82
CA LEU A 206 2.62 -7.35 -11.57
C LEU A 206 3.92 -6.63 -11.26
N CYS A 207 4.71 -6.31 -12.29
CA CYS A 207 5.93 -5.54 -12.15
C CYS A 207 5.84 -4.27 -13.00
N THR A 208 5.99 -3.11 -12.37
CA THR A 208 6.00 -1.82 -13.08
C THR A 208 7.42 -1.35 -13.34
N ALA A 209 7.68 -0.83 -14.53
CA ALA A 209 8.97 -0.29 -14.97
C ALA A 209 8.82 1.21 -15.30
N GLY A 210 8.52 2.02 -14.28
CA GLY A 210 8.33 3.47 -14.45
C GLY A 210 7.31 3.81 -15.53
N ALA A 211 7.72 4.63 -16.51
CA ALA A 211 6.88 5.04 -17.63
C ALA A 211 6.99 4.09 -18.85
N GLU A 212 7.72 2.99 -18.76
CA GLU A 212 8.00 2.12 -19.90
C GLU A 212 6.89 1.09 -20.10
N GLN A 213 6.67 0.24 -19.09
CA GLN A 213 5.76 -0.89 -19.20
C GLN A 213 5.28 -1.44 -17.86
N VAL A 214 4.25 -2.26 -17.96
CA VAL A 214 3.78 -3.16 -16.88
C VAL A 214 3.89 -4.60 -17.35
N SER A 215 4.60 -5.42 -16.60
CA SER A 215 4.71 -6.86 -16.83
C SER A 215 3.69 -7.60 -15.98
N LEU A 216 2.84 -8.42 -16.61
CA LEU A 216 1.95 -9.37 -15.94
C LEU A 216 2.49 -10.79 -16.09
N ARG A 217 2.62 -11.49 -14.98
CA ARG A 217 2.98 -12.92 -14.93
C ARG A 217 1.95 -13.65 -14.08
N THR A 218 1.43 -14.74 -14.62
CA THR A 218 0.58 -15.67 -13.89
C THR A 218 1.04 -17.10 -14.14
N GLY A 219 0.33 -18.10 -13.62
CA GLY A 219 0.62 -19.49 -13.93
C GLY A 219 0.55 -19.84 -15.43
N THR A 220 -0.21 -19.07 -16.22
CA THR A 220 -0.51 -19.34 -17.64
C THR A 220 -0.25 -18.15 -18.57
N ILE A 221 -0.14 -16.92 -18.03
CA ILE A 221 -0.03 -15.69 -18.82
C ILE A 221 1.32 -15.03 -18.55
N SER A 222 2.00 -14.63 -19.62
CA SER A 222 3.16 -13.75 -19.60
C SER A 222 2.91 -12.64 -20.62
N LYS A 223 2.68 -11.43 -20.15
CA LYS A 223 2.29 -10.31 -21.01
C LYS A 223 2.90 -8.98 -20.55
N GLU A 224 3.27 -8.16 -21.53
CA GLU A 224 3.73 -6.79 -21.34
C GLU A 224 2.67 -5.81 -21.82
N TYR A 225 2.49 -4.75 -21.08
CA TYR A 225 1.59 -3.65 -21.42
C TYR A 225 2.39 -2.36 -21.50
N SER A 226 2.38 -1.72 -22.65
CA SER A 226 2.98 -0.39 -22.83
C SER A 226 2.18 0.66 -22.09
N ILE A 227 2.84 1.62 -21.48
CA ILE A 227 2.20 2.76 -20.83
C ILE A 227 2.02 3.85 -21.88
N PRO A 228 0.81 4.43 -22.03
CA PRO A 228 0.61 5.58 -22.90
C PRO A 228 1.54 6.74 -22.49
N PRO A 229 2.15 7.46 -23.43
CA PRO A 229 2.97 8.62 -23.12
C PRO A 229 2.10 9.72 -22.48
N LEU A 230 2.47 10.15 -21.29
CA LEU A 230 1.81 11.19 -20.53
C LEU A 230 2.84 12.20 -20.03
N GLU A 231 2.53 13.48 -20.14
CA GLU A 231 3.31 14.51 -19.43
C GLU A 231 2.90 14.48 -17.94
N ALA A 232 3.74 13.87 -17.14
CA ALA A 232 3.51 13.80 -15.70
C ALA A 232 3.91 15.11 -15.02
N VAL A 233 2.98 15.71 -14.29
CA VAL A 233 3.27 16.87 -13.41
C VAL A 233 4.08 16.42 -12.20
N SER A 234 3.84 15.21 -11.70
CA SER A 234 4.56 14.55 -10.62
C SER A 234 4.45 13.05 -10.75
N THR A 235 5.49 12.32 -10.35
CA THR A 235 5.50 10.86 -10.28
C THR A 235 5.19 10.33 -8.88
N ILE A 236 5.07 11.22 -7.88
CA ILE A 236 4.71 10.85 -6.51
C ILE A 236 3.31 10.23 -6.49
N GLY A 237 3.20 9.05 -5.89
CA GLY A 237 1.94 8.31 -5.80
C GLY A 237 1.49 7.62 -7.10
N ALA A 238 2.31 7.62 -8.18
CA ALA A 238 1.96 6.93 -9.41
C ALA A 238 1.75 5.42 -9.21
N GLY A 239 2.63 4.77 -8.42
CA GLY A 239 2.50 3.37 -8.02
C GLY A 239 1.24 3.12 -7.19
N ASP A 240 0.92 4.01 -6.27
CA ASP A 240 -0.25 3.91 -5.40
C ASP A 240 -1.55 4.05 -6.21
N ASN A 241 -1.57 4.98 -7.18
CA ASN A 241 -2.69 5.14 -8.13
C ASN A 241 -2.82 3.95 -9.09
N PHE A 242 -1.71 3.34 -9.50
CA PHE A 242 -1.74 2.10 -10.27
C PHE A 242 -2.42 0.98 -9.47
N ASN A 243 -2.07 0.81 -8.20
CA ASN A 243 -2.74 -0.15 -7.31
C ASN A 243 -4.25 0.14 -7.22
N ALA A 244 -4.63 1.40 -7.04
CA ALA A 244 -6.04 1.79 -7.00
C ALA A 244 -6.78 1.41 -8.30
N GLY A 245 -6.16 1.62 -9.46
CA GLY A 245 -6.70 1.24 -10.76
C GLY A 245 -6.91 -0.28 -10.91
N ILE A 246 -5.93 -1.09 -10.50
CA ILE A 246 -6.04 -2.56 -10.51
C ILE A 246 -7.15 -3.02 -9.55
N ILE A 247 -7.18 -2.52 -8.32
CA ILE A 247 -8.17 -2.87 -7.30
C ILE A 247 -9.57 -2.49 -7.78
N PHE A 248 -9.75 -1.29 -8.34
CA PHE A 248 -11.04 -0.88 -8.91
C PHE A 248 -11.50 -1.81 -10.03
N GLY A 249 -10.58 -2.20 -10.93
CA GLY A 249 -10.86 -3.16 -12.00
C GLY A 249 -11.30 -4.53 -11.46
N LEU A 250 -10.61 -5.04 -10.43
CA LEU A 250 -10.96 -6.30 -9.78
C LEU A 250 -12.33 -6.23 -9.12
N LEU A 251 -12.60 -5.22 -8.29
CA LEU A 251 -13.90 -5.04 -7.62
C LEU A 251 -15.05 -4.93 -8.63
N LYS A 252 -14.83 -4.21 -9.73
CA LYS A 252 -15.83 -4.10 -10.80
C LYS A 252 -16.08 -5.44 -11.50
N HIS A 253 -15.04 -6.24 -11.69
CA HIS A 253 -15.16 -7.56 -12.33
C HIS A 253 -15.86 -8.56 -11.41
N LEU A 254 -15.49 -8.63 -10.14
CA LEU A 254 -16.15 -9.44 -9.13
C LEU A 254 -17.64 -9.08 -9.01
N SER A 255 -17.97 -7.78 -8.95
CA SER A 255 -19.36 -7.32 -8.95
C SER A 255 -20.17 -7.76 -10.17
N LEU A 256 -19.55 -7.97 -11.33
CA LEU A 256 -20.23 -8.48 -12.53
C LEU A 256 -20.46 -9.99 -12.47
N ILE A 257 -19.60 -10.75 -11.79
CA ILE A 257 -19.76 -12.20 -11.61
C ILE A 257 -20.88 -12.48 -10.62
N HIS A 258 -20.99 -11.67 -9.56
CA HIS A 258 -21.97 -11.81 -8.47
C HIS A 258 -23.25 -10.99 -8.66
N ILE A 259 -23.69 -10.74 -9.91
CA ILE A 259 -24.93 -9.98 -10.23
C ILE A 259 -26.18 -10.52 -9.50
N SER A 260 -26.16 -11.74 -8.99
CA SER A 260 -27.28 -12.38 -8.29
C SER A 260 -27.28 -12.18 -6.76
N GLU A 261 -26.24 -11.59 -6.14
CA GLU A 261 -26.14 -11.43 -4.70
C GLU A 261 -25.91 -9.98 -4.25
N PRO A 262 -26.57 -9.53 -3.16
CA PRO A 262 -26.59 -8.11 -2.76
C PRO A 262 -25.33 -7.61 -2.04
N THR A 263 -24.32 -8.43 -1.80
CA THR A 263 -23.10 -8.05 -1.11
C THR A 263 -22.07 -7.45 -2.09
N ARG A 264 -21.70 -6.18 -1.87
CA ARG A 264 -20.63 -5.53 -2.65
C ARG A 264 -19.29 -5.85 -2.03
N PRO A 265 -18.30 -6.36 -2.80
CA PRO A 265 -16.93 -6.50 -2.32
C PRO A 265 -16.37 -5.17 -1.81
N ARG A 266 -15.55 -5.22 -0.78
CA ARG A 266 -14.96 -4.05 -0.13
C ARG A 266 -13.44 -4.11 -0.20
N LEU A 267 -12.81 -2.96 -0.08
CA LEU A 267 -11.39 -2.85 0.14
C LEU A 267 -11.13 -2.74 1.65
N ILE A 268 -10.25 -3.60 2.15
CA ILE A 268 -9.74 -3.59 3.52
C ILE A 268 -8.23 -3.37 3.47
N SER A 269 -7.74 -2.42 4.23
CA SER A 269 -6.29 -2.14 4.27
C SER A 269 -5.85 -1.52 5.59
#